data_38bcad3599e91779093c38b72ddd6224
#
_entry.id   38bcad3599e91779093c38b72ddd6224
#
_cell.length_a   1.000
_cell.length_b   1.000
_cell.length_c   1.000
_cell.angle_alpha   90.00
_cell.angle_beta   90.00
_cell.angle_gamma   90.00
#
_symmetry.space_group_name_H-M   'P 1'
#
loop_
_entity.id
_entity.type
_entity.pdbx_description
1 polymer ?
#
loop_
_entity_poly.entity_id
_entity_poly.type
_entity_poly.pdbx_seq_one_letter_code
_entity_poly.pdbx_strand_id
1 'polypeptide(L)'
;GIALTFHHHMGTVVQDPDEVERMMANTDPEYVSLLFDTGHFTYCGADPLEMVKKYVNRIKHVHLKDIRPEVVKEVKDNDLSFLEGVRRGAFTVPGDGCIDFDPIFKVYEGYMLVEAEQDPAKANPLEYAIKARKFIREKTGL
;
A
#
# COMPACT_ATOMS: atom_id res chain seq x y z
N GLY A 1 -9.72 23.37 8.36
CA GLY A 1 -9.09 23.05 7.06
C GLY A 1 -9.14 21.55 6.79
N ILE A 2 -8.85 21.17 5.56
CA ILE A 2 -8.74 19.77 5.14
C ILE A 2 -7.26 19.38 5.20
N ALA A 3 -6.94 18.25 5.83
CA ALA A 3 -5.58 17.74 5.86
C ALA A 3 -5.16 17.24 4.47
N LEU A 4 -3.95 17.60 4.03
CA LEU A 4 -3.36 17.12 2.80
C LEU A 4 -2.53 15.87 3.09
N THR A 5 -2.77 14.81 2.34
CA THR A 5 -1.94 13.59 2.36
C THR A 5 -1.29 13.37 1.00
N PHE A 6 0.01 13.13 1.00
CA PHE A 6 0.74 12.76 -0.22
C PHE A 6 0.79 11.24 -0.33
N HIS A 7 0.36 10.71 -1.47
CA HIS A 7 0.43 9.28 -1.79
C HIS A 7 1.68 9.00 -2.63
N HIS A 8 2.68 8.32 -2.04
CA HIS A 8 3.78 7.74 -2.81
C HIS A 8 3.25 6.59 -3.65
N HIS A 9 3.75 6.43 -4.86
CA HIS A 9 3.14 5.50 -5.80
C HIS A 9 4.14 5.01 -6.84
N MET A 10 4.19 3.70 -7.07
CA MET A 10 5.01 3.13 -8.15
C MET A 10 4.61 3.71 -9.50
N GLY A 11 5.60 3.97 -10.36
CA GLY A 11 5.38 4.62 -11.67
C GLY A 11 5.26 6.14 -11.61
N THR A 12 5.52 6.78 -10.46
CA THR A 12 5.55 8.24 -10.27
C THR A 12 6.93 8.76 -9.86
N VAL A 13 7.03 10.02 -9.45
CA VAL A 13 8.30 10.67 -9.06
C VAL A 13 8.69 10.44 -7.60
N VAL A 14 7.82 9.85 -6.79
CA VAL A 14 8.12 9.45 -5.40
C VAL A 14 7.60 8.02 -5.22
N GLN A 15 8.50 7.06 -5.28
CA GLN A 15 8.18 5.64 -5.30
C GLN A 15 8.80 4.87 -4.14
N ASP A 16 10.10 5.03 -3.94
CA ASP A 16 10.89 4.23 -3.00
C ASP A 16 11.10 4.93 -1.63
N PRO A 17 11.64 4.22 -0.63
CA PRO A 17 11.86 4.77 0.70
C PRO A 17 12.74 6.02 0.74
N ASP A 18 13.77 6.12 -0.09
CA ASP A 18 14.70 7.25 -0.10
C ASP A 18 14.00 8.51 -0.65
N GLU A 19 13.17 8.34 -1.68
CA GLU A 19 12.37 9.43 -2.27
C GLU A 19 11.28 9.89 -1.29
N VAL A 20 10.61 8.95 -0.59
CA VAL A 20 9.65 9.28 0.46
C VAL A 20 10.33 10.01 1.61
N GLU A 21 11.51 9.56 2.05
CA GLU A 21 12.27 10.23 3.10
C GLU A 21 12.64 11.65 2.70
N ARG A 22 13.15 11.83 1.49
CA ARG A 22 13.49 13.15 0.94
C ARG A 22 12.27 14.07 0.90
N MET A 23 11.12 13.57 0.47
CA MET A 23 9.87 14.34 0.45
C MET A 23 9.43 14.71 1.87
N MET A 24 9.42 13.75 2.81
CA MET A 24 9.03 13.98 4.20
C MET A 24 9.96 14.96 4.92
N ALA A 25 11.27 14.90 4.65
CA ALA A 25 12.27 15.80 5.25
C ALA A 25 12.18 17.24 4.72
N ASN A 26 11.67 17.44 3.51
CA ASN A 26 11.57 18.75 2.85
C ASN A 26 10.16 19.33 2.83
N THR A 27 9.23 18.76 3.62
CA THR A 27 7.86 19.25 3.75
C THR A 27 7.51 19.50 5.21
N ASP A 28 6.70 20.55 5.43
CA ASP A 28 6.24 20.91 6.77
C ASP A 28 5.24 19.86 7.29
N PRO A 29 5.51 19.24 8.46
CA PRO A 29 4.64 18.23 9.05
C PRO A 29 3.26 18.76 9.46
N GLU A 30 3.09 20.07 9.63
CA GLU A 30 1.78 20.67 9.91
C GLU A 30 0.86 20.59 8.69
N TYR A 31 1.42 20.72 7.49
CA TYR A 31 0.62 20.85 6.26
C TYR A 31 0.63 19.60 5.38
N VAL A 32 1.71 18.83 5.39
CA VAL A 32 1.85 17.65 4.52
C VAL A 32 1.97 16.38 5.37
N SER A 33 1.04 15.49 5.19
CA SER A 33 1.03 14.16 5.80
C SER A 33 1.23 13.07 4.74
N LEU A 34 1.53 11.86 5.17
CA LEU A 34 1.68 10.72 4.29
C LEU A 34 0.36 9.94 4.20
N LEU A 35 -0.09 9.66 2.99
CA LEU A 35 -0.94 8.52 2.70
C LEU A 35 -0.01 7.32 2.54
N PHE A 36 -0.07 6.42 3.49
CA PHE A 36 0.77 5.24 3.55
C PHE A 36 0.11 4.09 2.78
N ASP A 37 0.79 3.53 1.80
CA ASP A 37 0.30 2.39 1.02
C ASP A 37 1.19 1.18 1.23
N THR A 38 0.63 0.12 1.82
CA THR A 38 1.37 -1.11 2.14
C THR A 38 1.87 -1.84 0.90
N GLY A 39 1.09 -1.84 -0.17
CA GLY A 39 1.44 -2.52 -1.42
C GLY A 39 2.56 -1.81 -2.18
N HIS A 40 2.51 -0.48 -2.28
CA HIS A 40 3.55 0.27 -2.98
C HIS A 40 4.92 0.17 -2.27
N PHE A 41 4.97 0.24 -0.94
CA PHE A 41 6.21 -0.01 -0.21
C PHE A 41 6.74 -1.42 -0.42
N THR A 42 5.86 -2.43 -0.38
CA THR A 42 6.28 -3.82 -0.64
C THR A 42 6.74 -4.03 -2.09
N TYR A 43 6.09 -3.38 -3.05
CA TYR A 43 6.46 -3.47 -4.48
C TYR A 43 7.89 -2.97 -4.74
N CYS A 44 8.30 -1.86 -4.12
CA CYS A 44 9.67 -1.36 -4.26
C CYS A 44 10.70 -2.21 -3.47
N GLY A 45 10.26 -3.10 -2.60
CA GLY A 45 11.11 -4.00 -1.81
C GLY A 45 11.32 -3.54 -0.36
N ALA A 46 10.59 -2.53 0.09
CA ALA A 46 10.62 -2.10 1.48
C ALA A 46 9.75 -3.00 2.37
N ASP A 47 10.11 -3.09 3.65
CA ASP A 47 9.27 -3.70 4.67
C ASP A 47 8.19 -2.69 5.11
N PRO A 48 6.90 -2.95 4.85
CA PRO A 48 5.84 -2.01 5.21
C PRO A 48 5.70 -1.84 6.73
N LEU A 49 6.10 -2.82 7.54
CA LEU A 49 6.08 -2.68 9.00
C LEU A 49 7.13 -1.67 9.47
N GLU A 50 8.34 -1.72 8.94
CA GLU A 50 9.38 -0.75 9.28
C GLU A 50 9.01 0.66 8.79
N MET A 51 8.41 0.75 7.60
CA MET A 51 7.97 2.03 7.07
C MET A 51 6.82 2.65 7.88
N VAL A 52 5.81 1.88 8.29
CA VAL A 52 4.72 2.42 9.12
C VAL A 52 5.22 2.89 10.48
N LYS A 53 6.14 2.16 11.12
CA LYS A 53 6.78 2.59 12.37
C LYS A 53 7.54 3.91 12.20
N LYS A 54 8.30 4.03 11.12
CA LYS A 54 9.11 5.24 10.83
C LYS A 54 8.23 6.47 10.65
N TYR A 55 7.08 6.34 10.00
CA TYR A 55 6.25 7.48 9.61
C TYR A 55 4.93 7.60 10.38
N VAL A 56 4.68 6.81 11.43
CA VAL A 56 3.39 6.77 12.15
C VAL A 56 2.87 8.15 12.55
N ASN A 57 3.74 9.06 12.96
CA ASN A 57 3.37 10.43 13.35
C ASN A 57 3.04 11.36 12.15
N ARG A 58 3.37 10.93 10.93
CA ARG A 58 3.12 11.67 9.68
C ARG A 58 2.00 11.05 8.86
N ILE A 59 1.55 9.83 9.20
CA ILE A 59 0.49 9.11 8.50
C ILE A 59 -0.86 9.63 8.96
N LYS A 60 -1.74 9.97 8.01
CA LYS A 60 -3.13 10.36 8.25
C LYS A 60 -4.14 9.48 7.51
N HIS A 61 -3.65 8.65 6.60
CA HIS A 61 -4.46 7.77 5.78
C HIS A 61 -3.61 6.56 5.38
N VAL A 62 -4.19 5.37 5.40
CA VAL A 62 -3.54 4.13 4.98
C VAL A 62 -4.35 3.46 3.89
N HIS A 63 -3.68 3.07 2.81
CA HIS A 63 -4.19 2.09 1.88
C HIS A 63 -3.72 0.70 2.30
N LEU A 64 -4.68 -0.16 2.60
CA LEU A 64 -4.45 -1.58 2.81
C LEU A 64 -4.48 -2.27 1.44
N LYS A 65 -3.32 -2.47 0.88
CA LYS A 65 -3.08 -3.10 -0.41
C LYS A 65 -2.11 -4.25 -0.21
N ASP A 66 -2.45 -5.42 -0.70
CA ASP A 66 -1.58 -6.58 -0.66
C ASP A 66 -0.90 -6.82 -2.01
N ILE A 67 0.05 -7.74 -2.05
CA ILE A 67 0.89 -7.93 -3.23
C ILE A 67 1.18 -9.41 -3.46
N ARG A 68 1.30 -9.79 -4.74
CA ARG A 68 1.75 -11.10 -5.18
C ARG A 68 3.22 -11.01 -5.60
N PRO A 69 4.16 -11.46 -4.77
CA PRO A 69 5.59 -11.25 -4.98
C PRO A 69 6.12 -11.94 -6.24
N GLU A 70 5.53 -13.07 -6.63
CA GLU A 70 5.88 -13.79 -7.85
C GLU A 70 5.59 -12.96 -9.11
N VAL A 71 4.47 -12.21 -9.12
CA VAL A 71 4.13 -11.32 -10.24
C VAL A 71 5.06 -10.11 -10.27
N VAL A 72 5.37 -9.53 -9.10
CA VAL A 72 6.34 -8.41 -9.02
C VAL A 72 7.72 -8.85 -9.51
N LYS A 73 8.14 -10.05 -9.14
CA LYS A 73 9.40 -10.61 -9.62
C LYS A 73 9.40 -10.77 -11.14
N GLU A 74 8.33 -11.33 -11.72
CA GLU A 74 8.17 -11.46 -13.17
C GLU A 74 8.27 -10.12 -13.89
N VAL A 75 7.59 -9.09 -13.35
CA VAL A 75 7.61 -7.72 -13.90
C VAL A 75 9.02 -7.16 -13.90
N LYS A 76 9.76 -7.30 -12.79
CA LYS A 76 11.13 -6.81 -12.65
C LYS A 76 12.12 -7.57 -13.53
N ASP A 77 12.02 -8.89 -13.55
CA ASP A 77 12.93 -9.74 -14.35
C ASP A 77 12.80 -9.50 -15.87
N ASN A 78 11.64 -9.06 -16.32
CA ASN A 78 11.35 -8.81 -17.74
C ASN A 78 11.30 -7.30 -18.10
N ASP A 79 11.70 -6.42 -17.19
CA ASP A 79 11.69 -4.96 -17.37
C ASP A 79 10.33 -4.44 -17.89
N LEU A 80 9.24 -4.96 -17.32
CA LEU A 80 7.89 -4.57 -17.71
C LEU A 80 7.48 -3.29 -17.00
N SER A 81 6.54 -2.54 -17.62
CA SER A 81 6.01 -1.33 -17.03
C SER A 81 5.18 -1.62 -15.77
N PHE A 82 5.04 -0.60 -14.92
CA PHE A 82 4.14 -0.65 -13.75
C PHE A 82 2.72 -1.07 -14.15
N LEU A 83 2.16 -0.47 -15.20
CA LEU A 83 0.81 -0.78 -15.68
C LEU A 83 0.67 -2.25 -16.11
N GLU A 84 1.72 -2.82 -16.71
CA GLU A 84 1.71 -4.25 -17.04
C GLU A 84 1.72 -5.12 -15.78
N GLY A 85 2.42 -4.70 -14.73
CA GLY A 85 2.37 -5.33 -13.42
C GLY A 85 0.96 -5.35 -12.82
N VAL A 86 0.27 -4.21 -12.88
CA VAL A 86 -1.15 -4.11 -12.46
C VAL A 86 -2.02 -5.08 -13.25
N ARG A 87 -1.91 -5.10 -14.58
CA ARG A 87 -2.68 -5.99 -15.47
C ARG A 87 -2.40 -7.47 -15.24
N ARG A 88 -1.19 -7.81 -14.81
CA ARG A 88 -0.80 -9.18 -14.44
C ARG A 88 -1.27 -9.57 -13.06
N GLY A 89 -1.71 -8.61 -12.25
CA GLY A 89 -2.25 -8.82 -10.92
C GLY A 89 -1.17 -8.79 -9.83
N ALA A 90 -0.18 -7.91 -9.96
CA ALA A 90 0.83 -7.68 -8.92
C ALA A 90 0.20 -7.26 -7.60
N PHE A 91 -0.86 -6.44 -7.66
CA PHE A 91 -1.61 -6.00 -6.49
C PHE A 91 -2.87 -6.82 -6.26
N THR A 92 -3.27 -6.90 -5.00
CA THR A 92 -4.47 -7.60 -4.56
C THR A 92 -4.99 -7.01 -3.25
N VAL A 93 -6.11 -7.55 -2.75
CA VAL A 93 -6.70 -7.13 -1.48
C VAL A 93 -5.97 -7.76 -0.28
N PRO A 94 -6.06 -7.15 0.92
CA PRO A 94 -5.49 -7.72 2.15
C PRO A 94 -5.94 -9.17 2.39
N GLY A 95 -4.94 -10.02 2.68
CA GLY A 95 -5.13 -11.44 2.93
C GLY A 95 -5.15 -12.33 1.68
N ASP A 96 -4.87 -11.75 0.51
CA ASP A 96 -4.75 -12.48 -0.76
C ASP A 96 -3.32 -12.42 -1.36
N GLY A 97 -2.39 -11.85 -0.62
CA GLY A 97 -0.99 -11.69 -1.01
C GLY A 97 -0.03 -12.16 0.07
N CYS A 98 1.05 -11.42 0.27
CA CYS A 98 2.14 -11.83 1.16
C CYS A 98 2.35 -10.93 2.40
N ILE A 99 1.63 -9.82 2.53
CA ILE A 99 1.86 -8.87 3.61
C ILE A 99 1.24 -9.37 4.92
N ASP A 100 2.05 -9.39 6.00
CA ASP A 100 1.53 -9.59 7.35
C ASP A 100 0.97 -8.27 7.88
N PHE A 101 -0.35 -8.16 7.93
CA PHE A 101 -1.06 -6.97 8.41
C PHE A 101 -1.20 -6.91 9.94
N ASP A 102 -1.08 -8.03 10.66
CA ASP A 102 -1.30 -8.06 12.11
C ASP A 102 -0.42 -7.06 12.88
N PRO A 103 0.89 -6.95 12.62
CA PRO A 103 1.71 -5.96 13.30
C PRO A 103 1.41 -4.53 12.83
N ILE A 104 0.97 -4.33 11.58
CA ILE A 104 0.61 -3.00 11.04
C ILE A 104 -0.62 -2.45 11.77
N PHE A 105 -1.65 -3.29 11.97
CA PHE A 105 -2.86 -2.92 12.72
C PHE A 105 -2.59 -2.55 14.19
N LYS A 106 -1.48 -3.03 14.76
CA LYS A 106 -1.07 -2.68 16.13
C LYS A 106 -0.30 -1.36 16.23
N VAL A 107 0.29 -0.90 15.12
CA VAL A 107 1.11 0.33 15.09
C VAL A 107 0.29 1.55 14.72
N TYR A 108 -0.69 1.39 13.83
CA TYR A 108 -1.46 2.52 13.32
C TYR A 108 -2.94 2.40 13.68
N GLU A 109 -3.45 3.46 14.30
CA GLU A 109 -4.87 3.66 14.61
C GLU A 109 -5.37 4.90 13.86
N GLY A 110 -6.20 4.72 12.83
CA GLY A 110 -6.71 5.82 12.03
C GLY A 110 -7.48 5.33 10.81
N TYR A 111 -7.62 6.20 9.82
CA TYR A 111 -8.31 5.86 8.58
C TYR A 111 -7.52 4.86 7.75
N MET A 112 -8.12 3.69 7.52
CA MET A 112 -7.59 2.63 6.67
C MET A 112 -8.63 2.27 5.62
N LEU A 113 -8.24 2.35 4.35
CA LEU A 113 -9.06 1.93 3.22
C LEU A 113 -8.45 0.74 2.52
N VAL A 114 -9.31 -0.19 2.10
CA VAL A 114 -8.89 -1.24 1.16
C VAL A 114 -8.74 -0.62 -0.22
N GLU A 115 -7.60 -0.86 -0.83
CA GLU A 115 -7.33 -0.46 -2.20
C GLU A 115 -6.53 -1.59 -2.88
N ALA A 116 -6.89 -1.99 -4.08
CA ALA A 116 -6.33 -3.20 -4.66
C ALA A 116 -5.76 -3.04 -6.07
N GLU A 117 -6.10 -1.97 -6.78
CA GLU A 117 -5.53 -1.68 -8.11
C GLU A 117 -5.49 -2.91 -9.03
N GLN A 118 -6.66 -3.52 -9.25
CA GLN A 118 -6.79 -4.79 -9.97
C GLN A 118 -7.55 -4.62 -11.29
N ASP A 119 -7.20 -5.44 -12.29
CA ASP A 119 -7.98 -5.59 -13.52
C ASP A 119 -9.32 -6.28 -13.21
N PRO A 120 -10.47 -5.61 -13.41
CA PRO A 120 -11.79 -6.20 -13.13
C PRO A 120 -12.12 -7.42 -14.00
N ALA A 121 -11.43 -7.60 -15.11
CA ALA A 121 -11.57 -8.80 -15.93
C ALA A 121 -10.97 -10.06 -15.28
N LYS A 122 -10.05 -9.87 -14.33
CA LYS A 122 -9.37 -10.95 -13.59
C LYS A 122 -9.82 -11.07 -12.14
N ALA A 123 -10.23 -9.95 -11.54
CA ALA A 123 -10.61 -9.87 -10.15
C ALA A 123 -11.98 -9.20 -10.04
N ASN A 124 -13.04 -9.99 -9.81
CA ASN A 124 -14.38 -9.43 -9.63
C ASN A 124 -14.39 -8.46 -8.42
N PRO A 125 -14.71 -7.18 -8.62
CA PRO A 125 -14.58 -6.18 -7.56
C PRO A 125 -15.40 -6.48 -6.30
N LEU A 126 -16.61 -7.02 -6.46
CA LEU A 126 -17.47 -7.35 -5.33
C LEU A 126 -16.92 -8.55 -4.52
N GLU A 127 -16.47 -9.60 -5.20
CA GLU A 127 -15.90 -10.78 -4.54
C GLU A 127 -14.63 -10.41 -3.76
N TYR A 128 -13.76 -9.60 -4.35
CA TYR A 128 -12.52 -9.14 -3.72
C TYR A 128 -12.80 -8.16 -2.56
N ALA A 129 -13.80 -7.29 -2.67
CA ALA A 129 -14.22 -6.43 -1.57
C ALA A 129 -14.75 -7.26 -0.37
N ILE A 130 -15.55 -8.30 -0.63
CA ILE A 130 -16.04 -9.23 0.39
C ILE A 130 -14.85 -9.97 1.05
N LYS A 131 -13.90 -10.45 0.26
CA LYS A 131 -12.69 -11.13 0.73
C LYS A 131 -11.87 -10.24 1.68
N ALA A 132 -11.59 -9.02 1.26
CA ALA A 132 -10.88 -8.03 2.06
C ALA A 132 -11.62 -7.71 3.36
N ARG A 133 -12.92 -7.46 3.28
CA ARG A 133 -13.75 -7.15 4.46
C ARG A 133 -13.75 -8.30 5.46
N LYS A 134 -13.84 -9.54 4.99
CA LYS A 134 -13.78 -10.72 5.85
C LYS A 134 -12.44 -10.81 6.57
N PHE A 135 -11.34 -10.70 5.84
CA PHE A 135 -9.98 -10.73 6.40
C PHE A 135 -9.79 -9.64 7.48
N ILE A 136 -10.12 -8.39 7.17
CA ILE A 136 -9.97 -7.28 8.12
C ILE A 136 -10.80 -7.53 9.37
N ARG A 137 -12.05 -7.97 9.23
CA ARG A 137 -12.93 -8.27 10.36
C ARG A 137 -12.38 -9.37 11.25
N GLU A 138 -11.83 -10.42 10.67
CA GLU A 138 -11.20 -11.53 11.43
C GLU A 138 -9.96 -11.05 12.21
N LYS A 139 -9.20 -10.10 11.66
CA LYS A 139 -7.97 -9.60 12.26
C LYS A 139 -8.18 -8.48 13.28
N THR A 140 -9.17 -7.62 13.09
CA THR A 140 -9.38 -6.42 13.90
C THR A 140 -10.65 -6.45 14.75
N GLY A 141 -11.60 -7.31 14.43
CA GLY A 141 -12.90 -7.36 15.08
C GLY A 141 -13.91 -6.28 14.61
N LEU A 142 -13.54 -5.44 13.60
CA LEU A 142 -14.35 -4.33 13.08
C LEU A 142 -15.40 -4.73 12.05
#